data_ba289263eb07235ff9965b2fa165d40b
#
_entry.id   ba289263eb07235ff9965b2fa165d40b
#
_cell.length_a   1.000
_cell.length_b   1.000
_cell.length_c   1.000
_cell.angle_alpha   90.00
_cell.angle_beta   90.00
_cell.angle_gamma   90.00
#
_symmetry.space_group_name_H-M   'P 1'
#
loop_
_entity.id
_entity.type
_entity.pdbx_description
1 polymer ?
#
loop_
_entity_poly.entity_id
_entity_poly.type
_entity_poly.pdbx_seq_one_letter_code
_entity_poly.pdbx_strand_id
1 'polypeptide(L)'
;MLAATVPAAAQAPAAPPSPPPSSVPVPGDLELSKLVWSTLAAIDAANEAGNYSVLRDLASPQFQAMNDAAKLTQVFASLRASRLDLSNTLLLAPTFTATPRFVQPGILMLKGFFGLRPTPVAFELYYQWVMGRWKLAGVSITPASIASQEPALSQQPAAAPPRRRN
;
A
#
# COMPACT_ATOMS: atom_id res chain seq x y z
N MET A 1 23.94 57.40 42.34
CA MET A 1 23.60 56.99 40.97
C MET A 1 24.03 55.51 40.80
N LEU A 2 23.07 54.58 40.87
CA LEU A 2 23.30 53.18 40.62
C LEU A 2 22.96 52.90 39.14
N ALA A 3 23.94 52.43 38.36
CA ALA A 3 23.76 51.97 37.01
C ALA A 3 23.35 50.48 37.01
N ALA A 4 22.15 50.18 36.54
CA ALA A 4 21.64 48.82 36.38
C ALA A 4 22.15 48.25 35.06
N THR A 5 22.98 47.21 35.13
CA THR A 5 23.46 46.42 33.98
C THR A 5 22.40 45.38 33.62
N VAL A 6 21.81 45.48 32.40
CA VAL A 6 20.89 44.50 31.83
C VAL A 6 21.71 43.39 31.21
N PRO A 7 21.51 42.11 31.54
CA PRO A 7 22.20 41.00 30.87
C PRO A 7 21.62 40.80 29.45
N ALA A 8 22.50 40.82 28.46
CA ALA A 8 22.19 40.46 27.08
C ALA A 8 21.86 38.94 27.01
N ALA A 9 20.63 38.61 26.65
CA ALA A 9 20.24 37.24 26.38
C ALA A 9 20.92 36.74 25.09
N ALA A 10 21.82 35.78 25.23
CA ALA A 10 22.44 35.08 24.09
C ALA A 10 21.38 34.27 23.33
N GLN A 11 21.08 34.72 22.12
CA GLN A 11 20.20 33.99 21.20
C GLN A 11 20.91 32.69 20.76
N ALA A 12 20.28 31.53 21.03
CA ALA A 12 20.76 30.23 20.52
C ALA A 12 20.76 30.26 18.98
N PRO A 13 21.79 29.66 18.33
CA PRO A 13 21.81 29.57 16.87
C PRO A 13 20.59 28.83 16.36
N ALA A 14 19.87 29.43 15.39
CA ALA A 14 18.75 28.79 14.71
C ALA A 14 19.24 27.47 14.06
N ALA A 15 18.52 26.37 14.30
CA ALA A 15 18.79 25.11 13.65
C ALA A 15 18.74 25.30 12.12
N PRO A 16 19.65 24.65 11.35
CA PRO A 16 19.61 24.74 9.89
C PRO A 16 18.25 24.26 9.37
N PRO A 17 17.68 24.90 8.32
CA PRO A 17 16.42 24.50 7.74
C PRO A 17 16.52 23.06 7.26
N SER A 18 15.55 22.22 7.65
CA SER A 18 15.45 20.85 7.18
C SER A 18 15.36 20.87 5.64
N PRO A 19 16.09 20.00 4.92
CA PRO A 19 15.99 19.94 3.47
C PRO A 19 14.52 19.67 3.08
N PRO A 20 14.02 20.28 1.99
CA PRO A 20 12.65 20.05 1.54
C PRO A 20 12.44 18.56 1.30
N PRO A 21 11.29 17.99 1.68
CA PRO A 21 11.01 16.59 1.41
C PRO A 21 11.11 16.36 -0.08
N SER A 22 11.94 15.40 -0.50
CA SER A 22 12.04 15.00 -1.91
C SER A 22 10.65 14.56 -2.34
N SER A 23 9.95 15.38 -3.12
CA SER A 23 8.62 15.08 -3.63
C SER A 23 8.77 14.05 -4.75
N VAL A 24 8.76 12.78 -4.39
CA VAL A 24 8.64 11.71 -5.39
C VAL A 24 7.21 11.79 -5.93
N PRO A 25 7.01 11.97 -7.24
CA PRO A 25 5.67 12.05 -7.81
C PRO A 25 4.96 10.69 -7.69
N VAL A 26 3.65 10.70 -7.49
CA VAL A 26 2.83 9.48 -7.60
C VAL A 26 2.94 8.99 -9.05
N PRO A 27 3.24 7.70 -9.28
CA PRO A 27 3.35 7.16 -10.63
C PRO A 27 2.03 7.28 -11.42
N GLY A 28 2.12 7.31 -12.74
CA GLY A 28 0.93 7.25 -13.60
C GLY A 28 0.26 5.87 -13.58
N ASP A 29 -0.97 5.79 -14.06
CA ASP A 29 -1.84 4.60 -13.96
C ASP A 29 -1.19 3.31 -14.49
N LEU A 30 -0.47 3.41 -15.61
CA LEU A 30 0.22 2.24 -16.17
C LEU A 30 1.34 1.74 -15.25
N GLU A 31 2.10 2.64 -14.64
CA GLU A 31 3.18 2.28 -13.73
C GLU A 31 2.62 1.71 -12.43
N LEU A 32 1.53 2.28 -11.91
CA LEU A 32 0.80 1.74 -10.77
C LEU A 32 0.33 0.30 -11.04
N SER A 33 -0.26 0.06 -12.22
CA SER A 33 -0.70 -1.28 -12.63
C SER A 33 0.46 -2.26 -12.75
N LYS A 34 1.59 -1.83 -13.32
CA LYS A 34 2.82 -2.65 -13.40
C LYS A 34 3.35 -3.04 -12.03
N LEU A 35 3.35 -2.12 -11.07
CA LEU A 35 3.77 -2.42 -9.69
C LEU A 35 2.90 -3.52 -9.07
N VAL A 36 1.57 -3.42 -9.24
CA VAL A 36 0.64 -4.44 -8.74
C VAL A 36 0.86 -5.77 -9.43
N TRP A 37 0.86 -5.81 -10.77
CA TRP A 37 1.05 -7.05 -11.53
C TRP A 37 2.38 -7.74 -11.23
N SER A 38 3.48 -6.99 -11.21
CA SER A 38 4.79 -7.57 -10.93
C SER A 38 4.89 -8.16 -9.52
N THR A 39 4.24 -7.53 -8.56
CA THR A 39 4.19 -8.04 -7.18
C THR A 39 3.36 -9.31 -7.09
N LEU A 40 2.17 -9.35 -7.69
CA LEU A 40 1.33 -10.54 -7.67
C LEU A 40 1.97 -11.72 -8.41
N ALA A 41 2.58 -11.47 -9.57
CA ALA A 41 3.32 -12.48 -10.30
C ALA A 41 4.51 -13.06 -9.50
N ALA A 42 5.24 -12.20 -8.80
CA ALA A 42 6.34 -12.66 -7.94
C ALA A 42 5.84 -13.50 -6.75
N ILE A 43 4.68 -13.16 -6.17
CA ILE A 43 4.06 -13.93 -5.09
C ILE A 43 3.51 -15.24 -5.61
N ASP A 44 2.90 -15.26 -6.79
CA ASP A 44 2.40 -16.46 -7.43
C ASP A 44 3.53 -17.46 -7.67
N ALA A 45 4.59 -17.05 -8.35
CA ALA A 45 5.77 -17.86 -8.58
C ALA A 45 6.43 -18.35 -7.27
N ALA A 46 6.46 -17.49 -6.23
CA ALA A 46 6.97 -17.87 -4.92
C ALA A 46 6.08 -18.90 -4.21
N ASN A 47 4.76 -18.80 -4.36
CA ASN A 47 3.81 -19.77 -3.83
C ASN A 47 3.95 -21.14 -4.50
N GLU A 48 4.11 -21.17 -5.82
CA GLU A 48 4.28 -22.41 -6.59
C GLU A 48 5.62 -23.08 -6.27
N ALA A 49 6.70 -22.29 -6.24
CA ALA A 49 8.04 -22.82 -5.98
C ALA A 49 8.32 -23.11 -4.49
N GLY A 50 7.50 -22.58 -3.57
CA GLY A 50 7.80 -22.59 -2.14
C GLY A 50 9.01 -21.74 -1.76
N ASN A 51 9.47 -20.86 -2.67
CA ASN A 51 10.69 -20.06 -2.51
C ASN A 51 10.41 -18.57 -2.63
N TYR A 52 10.55 -17.85 -1.52
CA TYR A 52 10.29 -16.42 -1.41
C TYR A 52 11.54 -15.54 -1.50
N SER A 53 12.70 -16.11 -1.82
CA SER A 53 13.97 -15.35 -1.85
C SER A 53 13.92 -14.21 -2.86
N VAL A 54 13.40 -14.46 -4.07
CA VAL A 54 13.30 -13.43 -5.13
C VAL A 54 12.35 -12.30 -4.71
N LEU A 55 11.18 -12.64 -4.17
CA LEU A 55 10.23 -11.64 -3.67
C LEU A 55 10.88 -10.76 -2.58
N ARG A 56 11.61 -11.38 -1.65
CA ARG A 56 12.34 -10.68 -0.60
C ARG A 56 13.42 -9.75 -1.18
N ASP A 57 14.23 -10.25 -2.10
CA ASP A 57 15.39 -9.52 -2.64
C ASP A 57 14.98 -8.33 -3.53
N LEU A 58 13.81 -8.40 -4.16
CA LEU A 58 13.22 -7.30 -4.92
C LEU A 58 12.59 -6.24 -4.01
N ALA A 59 12.29 -6.55 -2.76
CA ALA A 59 11.62 -5.66 -1.82
C ALA A 59 12.56 -4.57 -1.26
N SER A 60 12.00 -3.66 -0.47
CA SER A 60 12.75 -2.58 0.19
C SER A 60 13.69 -3.12 1.27
N PRO A 61 14.78 -2.41 1.62
CA PRO A 61 15.69 -2.84 2.65
C PRO A 61 15.00 -3.10 4.00
N GLN A 62 14.03 -2.28 4.37
CA GLN A 62 13.27 -2.46 5.60
C GLN A 62 12.43 -3.75 5.56
N PHE A 63 11.78 -4.02 4.45
CA PHE A 63 11.02 -5.27 4.28
C PHE A 63 11.93 -6.49 4.38
N GLN A 64 13.12 -6.44 3.74
CA GLN A 64 14.12 -7.52 3.79
C GLN A 64 14.63 -7.78 5.21
N ALA A 65 14.88 -6.72 5.98
CA ALA A 65 15.35 -6.83 7.36
C ALA A 65 14.28 -7.45 8.29
N MET A 66 13.02 -7.22 8.01
CA MET A 66 11.90 -7.71 8.83
C MET A 66 11.40 -9.09 8.41
N ASN A 67 11.73 -9.55 7.19
CA ASN A 67 11.17 -10.77 6.60
C ASN A 67 12.27 -11.58 5.92
N ASP A 68 12.65 -12.68 6.54
CA ASP A 68 13.44 -13.71 5.86
C ASP A 68 12.53 -14.64 5.02
N ALA A 69 13.13 -15.53 4.23
CA ALA A 69 12.38 -16.44 3.36
C ALA A 69 11.48 -17.40 4.14
N ALA A 70 11.93 -17.85 5.33
CA ALA A 70 11.14 -18.75 6.18
C ALA A 70 9.90 -18.03 6.75
N LYS A 71 10.06 -16.79 7.19
CA LYS A 71 8.95 -15.98 7.67
C LYS A 71 7.93 -15.68 6.56
N LEU A 72 8.39 -15.36 5.34
CA LEU A 72 7.51 -15.18 4.19
C LEU A 72 6.75 -16.46 3.85
N THR A 73 7.39 -17.62 3.95
CA THR A 73 6.71 -18.91 3.81
C THR A 73 5.55 -19.07 4.78
N GLN A 74 5.70 -18.62 6.02
CA GLN A 74 4.62 -18.64 7.01
C GLN A 74 3.54 -17.60 6.72
N VAL A 75 3.93 -16.36 6.39
CA VAL A 75 3.01 -15.27 6.07
C VAL A 75 2.06 -15.64 4.93
N PHE A 76 2.58 -16.28 3.88
CA PHE A 76 1.79 -16.69 2.72
C PHE A 76 1.17 -18.11 2.84
N ALA A 77 1.29 -18.78 4.00
CA ALA A 77 0.76 -20.13 4.18
C ALA A 77 -0.76 -20.22 3.93
N SER A 78 -1.54 -19.27 4.45
CA SER A 78 -2.99 -19.22 4.24
C SER A 78 -3.37 -18.95 2.78
N LEU A 79 -2.62 -18.10 2.09
CA LEU A 79 -2.85 -17.83 0.68
C LEU A 79 -2.58 -19.08 -0.17
N ARG A 80 -1.50 -19.81 0.09
CA ARG A 80 -1.26 -21.10 -0.57
C ARG A 80 -2.35 -22.14 -0.27
N ALA A 81 -2.79 -22.21 0.99
CA ALA A 81 -3.85 -23.14 1.38
C ALA A 81 -5.19 -22.84 0.69
N SER A 82 -5.46 -21.59 0.33
CA SER A 82 -6.66 -21.20 -0.41
C SER A 82 -6.64 -21.67 -1.87
N ARG A 83 -5.49 -22.13 -2.38
CA ARG A 83 -5.28 -22.53 -3.79
C ARG A 83 -5.75 -21.48 -4.79
N LEU A 84 -5.64 -20.21 -4.42
CA LEU A 84 -6.02 -19.10 -5.27
C LEU A 84 -4.97 -18.94 -6.38
N ASP A 85 -5.41 -19.06 -7.61
CA ASP A 85 -4.57 -18.86 -8.79
C ASP A 85 -4.39 -17.34 -9.02
N LEU A 86 -3.22 -16.82 -8.64
CA LEU A 86 -2.89 -15.41 -8.82
C LEU A 86 -2.44 -15.10 -10.26
N SER A 87 -2.07 -16.10 -11.07
CA SER A 87 -1.63 -15.87 -12.45
C SER A 87 -2.72 -15.20 -13.28
N ASN A 88 -3.99 -15.52 -13.01
CA ASN A 88 -5.13 -14.91 -13.67
C ASN A 88 -5.25 -13.38 -13.42
N THR A 89 -4.58 -12.84 -12.41
CA THR A 89 -4.55 -11.38 -12.19
C THR A 89 -3.83 -10.64 -13.32
N LEU A 90 -2.93 -11.32 -14.05
CA LEU A 90 -2.22 -10.74 -15.19
C LEU A 90 -3.13 -10.50 -16.41
N LEU A 91 -4.30 -11.13 -16.45
CA LEU A 91 -5.28 -11.01 -17.53
C LEU A 91 -6.25 -9.83 -17.32
N LEU A 92 -6.24 -9.22 -16.15
CA LEU A 92 -7.19 -8.18 -15.74
C LEU A 92 -6.45 -6.91 -15.30
N ALA A 93 -7.08 -5.76 -15.54
CA ALA A 93 -6.63 -4.53 -14.92
C ALA A 93 -6.98 -4.52 -13.42
N PRO A 94 -6.10 -4.03 -12.54
CA PRO A 94 -6.43 -3.83 -11.14
C PRO A 94 -7.49 -2.72 -10.99
N THR A 95 -8.48 -2.95 -10.14
CA THR A 95 -9.47 -1.93 -9.77
C THR A 95 -9.06 -1.33 -8.43
N PHE A 96 -8.68 -0.05 -8.42
CA PHE A 96 -8.31 0.64 -7.19
C PHE A 96 -9.56 1.08 -6.43
N THR A 97 -9.65 0.71 -5.13
CA THR A 97 -10.76 1.09 -4.23
C THR A 97 -10.44 2.35 -3.43
N ALA A 98 -9.20 2.80 -3.45
CA ALA A 98 -8.75 4.06 -2.88
C ALA A 98 -7.76 4.72 -3.84
N THR A 99 -7.81 6.04 -3.90
CA THR A 99 -6.82 6.81 -4.67
C THR A 99 -5.40 6.49 -4.17
N PRO A 100 -4.47 6.14 -5.07
CA PRO A 100 -3.05 5.95 -4.72
C PRO A 100 -2.51 7.19 -3.99
N ARG A 101 -1.90 7.00 -2.83
CA ARG A 101 -1.43 8.12 -2.02
C ARG A 101 -0.23 7.74 -1.16
N PHE A 102 0.55 8.74 -0.80
CA PHE A 102 1.55 8.58 0.25
C PHE A 102 0.88 8.52 1.62
N VAL A 103 1.17 7.47 2.39
CA VAL A 103 0.72 7.29 3.78
C VAL A 103 1.78 7.69 4.79
N GLN A 104 3.03 7.71 4.35
CA GLN A 104 4.20 8.23 5.05
C GLN A 104 5.16 8.83 4.03
N PRO A 105 6.14 9.66 4.42
CA PRO A 105 7.17 10.17 3.52
C PRO A 105 7.84 9.01 2.75
N GLY A 106 7.71 9.03 1.42
CA GLY A 106 8.28 8.01 0.53
C GLY A 106 7.59 6.64 0.53
N ILE A 107 6.47 6.47 1.23
CA ILE A 107 5.67 5.22 1.22
C ILE A 107 4.35 5.43 0.49
N LEU A 108 4.25 4.86 -0.69
CA LEU A 108 3.05 4.85 -1.53
C LEU A 108 2.17 3.65 -1.17
N MET A 109 0.88 3.89 -0.92
CA MET A 109 -0.12 2.84 -0.68
C MET A 109 -1.00 2.66 -1.92
N LEU A 110 -1.16 1.41 -2.34
CA LEU A 110 -2.08 0.97 -3.38
C LEU A 110 -3.07 -0.03 -2.77
N LYS A 111 -4.37 0.24 -2.93
CA LYS A 111 -5.42 -0.63 -2.42
C LYS A 111 -6.47 -0.87 -3.49
N GLY A 112 -6.86 -2.14 -3.67
CA GLY A 112 -7.81 -2.50 -4.71
C GLY A 112 -8.12 -3.98 -4.75
N PHE A 113 -8.63 -4.42 -5.89
CA PHE A 113 -8.93 -5.82 -6.13
C PHE A 113 -8.84 -6.17 -7.61
N PHE A 114 -8.76 -7.48 -7.88
CA PHE A 114 -8.99 -8.09 -9.18
C PHE A 114 -10.33 -8.82 -9.17
N GLY A 115 -11.18 -8.51 -10.12
CA GLY A 115 -12.52 -9.09 -10.26
C GLY A 115 -12.52 -10.53 -10.81
N LEU A 116 -11.64 -11.38 -10.29
CA LEU A 116 -11.58 -12.80 -10.67
C LEU A 116 -12.85 -13.54 -10.25
N ARG A 117 -13.19 -14.59 -10.97
CA ARG A 117 -14.32 -15.47 -10.65
C ARG A 117 -13.81 -16.90 -10.45
N PRO A 118 -14.33 -17.66 -9.50
CA PRO A 118 -15.44 -17.33 -8.59
C PRO A 118 -15.03 -16.40 -7.42
N THR A 119 -13.73 -16.22 -7.17
CA THR A 119 -13.23 -15.51 -5.98
C THR A 119 -12.38 -14.32 -6.40
N PRO A 120 -12.83 -13.10 -6.15
CA PRO A 120 -12.02 -11.91 -6.33
C PRO A 120 -10.82 -11.89 -5.38
N VAL A 121 -9.78 -11.17 -5.77
CA VAL A 121 -8.54 -11.03 -4.99
C VAL A 121 -8.40 -9.57 -4.58
N ALA A 122 -8.49 -9.30 -3.29
CA ALA A 122 -8.19 -7.99 -2.75
C ALA A 122 -6.70 -7.86 -2.44
N PHE A 123 -6.16 -6.68 -2.67
CA PHE A 123 -4.78 -6.35 -2.35
C PHE A 123 -4.67 -5.02 -1.62
N GLU A 124 -3.69 -4.94 -0.73
CA GLU A 124 -3.20 -3.71 -0.13
C GLU A 124 -1.67 -3.78 -0.13
N LEU A 125 -1.04 -2.91 -0.93
CA LEU A 125 0.39 -2.93 -1.22
C LEU A 125 1.00 -1.60 -0.82
N TYR A 126 2.19 -1.67 -0.24
CA TYR A 126 2.98 -0.52 0.13
C TYR A 126 4.30 -0.56 -0.64
N TYR A 127 4.69 0.56 -1.22
CA TYR A 127 5.94 0.69 -1.95
C TYR A 127 6.78 1.82 -1.39
N GLN A 128 8.06 1.59 -1.28
CA GLN A 128 9.05 2.59 -0.87
C GLN A 128 9.89 3.01 -2.07
N TRP A 129 10.10 4.32 -2.23
CA TRP A 129 11.04 4.83 -3.22
C TRP A 129 12.47 4.64 -2.73
N VAL A 130 13.25 3.78 -3.40
CA VAL A 130 14.62 3.44 -3.03
C VAL A 130 15.51 3.48 -4.27
N MET A 131 16.50 4.35 -4.28
CA MET A 131 17.49 4.46 -5.36
C MET A 131 16.87 4.51 -6.77
N GLY A 132 15.87 5.37 -6.95
CA GLY A 132 15.22 5.58 -8.25
C GLY A 132 14.21 4.51 -8.66
N ARG A 133 13.78 3.64 -7.74
CA ARG A 133 12.80 2.56 -8.01
C ARG A 133 11.79 2.39 -6.88
N TRP A 134 10.58 2.04 -7.24
CA TRP A 134 9.58 1.57 -6.29
C TRP A 134 9.87 0.13 -5.88
N LYS A 135 10.07 -0.11 -4.59
CA LYS A 135 10.32 -1.41 -4.00
C LYS A 135 9.21 -1.76 -3.01
N LEU A 136 8.78 -3.02 -3.00
CA LEU A 136 7.74 -3.50 -2.09
C LEU A 136 8.17 -3.31 -0.63
N ALA A 137 7.34 -2.63 0.15
CA ALA A 137 7.58 -2.34 1.58
C ALA A 137 6.55 -3.02 2.49
N GLY A 138 5.41 -3.42 1.94
CA GLY A 138 4.38 -4.15 2.67
C GLY A 138 3.38 -4.77 1.71
N VAL A 139 2.78 -5.90 2.10
CA VAL A 139 1.84 -6.64 1.27
C VAL A 139 0.76 -7.33 2.11
N SER A 140 -0.46 -7.19 1.67
CA SER A 140 -1.61 -7.98 2.12
C SER A 140 -2.41 -8.40 0.89
N ILE A 141 -2.65 -9.69 0.75
CA ILE A 141 -3.45 -10.28 -0.34
C ILE A 141 -4.44 -11.24 0.31
N THR A 142 -5.71 -11.07 0.01
CA THR A 142 -6.77 -11.89 0.57
C THR A 142 -7.83 -12.23 -0.48
N PRO A 143 -8.42 -13.44 -0.43
CA PRO A 143 -9.67 -13.68 -1.13
C PRO A 143 -10.72 -12.69 -0.64
N ALA A 144 -11.44 -12.04 -1.55
CA ALA A 144 -12.50 -11.10 -1.19
C ALA A 144 -13.87 -11.70 -1.48
N SER A 145 -14.87 -11.33 -0.67
CA SER A 145 -16.25 -11.63 -1.00
C SER A 145 -16.79 -10.56 -1.99
N ILE A 146 -17.67 -10.95 -2.88
CA ILE A 146 -18.29 -10.04 -3.86
C ILE A 146 -19.04 -8.90 -3.13
N ALA A 147 -19.59 -9.16 -1.94
CA ALA A 147 -20.27 -8.17 -1.11
C ALA A 147 -19.35 -7.02 -0.63
N SER A 148 -18.04 -7.26 -0.54
CA SER A 148 -17.06 -6.24 -0.12
C SER A 148 -16.64 -5.30 -1.25
N GLN A 149 -17.14 -5.49 -2.47
CA GLN A 149 -16.72 -4.76 -3.67
C GLN A 149 -17.74 -3.70 -4.11
N GLU A 150 -18.90 -3.65 -3.47
CA GLU A 150 -19.90 -2.64 -3.80
C GLU A 150 -19.37 -1.25 -3.38
N PRO A 151 -19.23 -0.29 -4.33
CA PRO A 151 -18.82 1.05 -3.97
C PRO A 151 -19.84 1.63 -2.98
N ALA A 152 -19.38 2.35 -1.98
CA ALA A 152 -20.20 2.97 -0.93
C ALA A 152 -21.27 4.00 -1.43
N LEU A 153 -21.53 4.04 -2.73
CA LEU A 153 -22.51 4.91 -3.38
C LEU A 153 -23.96 4.41 -3.28
N SER A 154 -24.20 3.18 -2.79
CA SER A 154 -25.57 2.61 -2.70
C SER A 154 -26.24 2.81 -1.35
N GLN A 155 -25.63 3.52 -0.40
CA GLN A 155 -26.30 3.92 0.83
C GLN A 155 -26.89 5.32 0.72
N GLN A 156 -27.77 5.52 -0.24
CA GLN A 156 -28.67 6.67 -0.20
C GLN A 156 -29.79 6.33 0.80
N PRO A 157 -29.96 7.11 1.89
CA PRO A 157 -31.05 6.86 2.83
C PRO A 157 -32.38 6.91 2.07
N ALA A 158 -33.18 5.87 2.18
CA ALA A 158 -34.52 5.84 1.64
C ALA A 158 -35.29 7.08 2.10
N ALA A 159 -35.76 7.87 1.15
CA ALA A 159 -36.59 9.05 1.43
C ALA A 159 -37.78 8.65 2.30
N ALA A 160 -37.94 9.30 3.43
CA ALA A 160 -39.06 9.08 4.34
C ALA A 160 -40.38 9.37 3.62
N PRO A 161 -41.43 8.53 3.81
CA PRO A 161 -42.72 8.75 3.18
C PRO A 161 -43.37 10.05 3.67
N PRO A 162 -44.11 10.78 2.82
CA PRO A 162 -44.73 12.04 3.20
C PRO A 162 -45.78 11.82 4.30
N ARG A 163 -45.66 12.58 5.40
CA ARG A 163 -46.66 12.61 6.48
C ARG A 163 -47.97 13.15 5.93
N ARG A 164 -49.00 12.33 5.92
CA ARG A 164 -50.38 12.77 5.70
C ARG A 164 -50.77 13.72 6.84
N ARG A 165 -51.11 14.97 6.49
CA ARG A 165 -51.81 15.87 7.40
C ARG A 165 -53.29 15.48 7.40
N ASN A 166 -53.80 15.18 8.57
CA ASN A 166 -55.23 15.28 8.91
C ASN A 166 -55.52 16.71 9.31
#